data_6286a159c8b030a4fb94b4799adfa304
#
_entry.id   6286a159c8b030a4fb94b4799adfa304
#
_cell.length_a   1.000
_cell.length_b   1.000
_cell.length_c   1.000
_cell.angle_alpha   90.00
_cell.angle_beta   90.00
_cell.angle_gamma   90.00
#
_symmetry.space_group_name_H-M   'P 1'
#
loop_
_entity.id
_entity.type
_entity.pdbx_description
1 polymer ?
#
loop_
_entity_poly.entity_id
_entity_poly.type
_entity_poly.pdbx_seq_one_letter_code
_entity_poly.pdbx_strand_id
1 'polypeptide(L)'
;MKQIILLIFLCLSFSLIYGQNPVFVGKNLHQNEAKVSFYLLLNQDENDLLSDLKDYVKSSGKLIEVSKDLYRLDKVSFPKLPESVKFIDIKLEAKKQLLKVIFFFFNERNVVIGSSALDQKLVENFVFDFGVFTQKSLTLQLSTIDLKNISLQISDAKQLINKIEKQLENNLKEQEKLGKKLDASPELLTKVLSEKEDIVEKLYNDNSSEIDSKEENELIKASTKKEKEIVKIQKDSDKALSRLEKKEKEFELLKIELFSAKGLLKHLNRGYADAKENLNSLTK
;
A
#
# COMPACT_ATOMS: atom_id res chain seq x y z
N MET A 1 7.71 22.52 1.17
CA MET A 1 6.34 22.12 1.59
C MET A 1 5.22 22.92 0.91
N LYS A 2 5.20 24.26 0.93
CA LYS A 2 4.14 25.06 0.28
C LYS A 2 4.00 24.83 -1.24
N GLN A 3 5.10 24.61 -1.97
CA GLN A 3 5.05 24.34 -3.42
C GLN A 3 4.48 22.96 -3.77
N ILE A 4 4.68 21.95 -2.93
CA ILE A 4 4.13 20.58 -3.13
C ILE A 4 2.62 20.58 -2.89
N ILE A 5 2.14 21.32 -1.89
CA ILE A 5 0.71 21.48 -1.60
C ILE A 5 0.02 22.22 -2.76
N LEU A 6 0.67 23.25 -3.33
CA LEU A 6 0.13 23.98 -4.49
C LEU A 6 0.02 23.09 -5.74
N LEU A 7 1.03 22.20 -5.95
CA LEU A 7 1.03 21.25 -7.09
C LEU A 7 -0.10 20.21 -6.96
N ILE A 8 -0.32 19.70 -5.75
CA ILE A 8 -1.42 18.76 -5.46
C ILE A 8 -2.78 19.43 -5.65
N PHE A 9 -2.93 20.69 -5.22
CA PHE A 9 -4.16 21.45 -5.44
C PHE A 9 -4.41 21.78 -6.92
N LEU A 10 -3.33 22.04 -7.69
CA LEU A 10 -3.43 22.26 -9.13
C LEU A 10 -3.81 20.97 -9.88
N CYS A 11 -3.25 19.82 -9.49
CA CYS A 11 -3.63 18.51 -10.06
C CYS A 11 -5.08 18.14 -9.73
N LEU A 12 -5.57 18.43 -8.52
CA LEU A 12 -6.95 18.17 -8.12
C LEU A 12 -7.95 19.09 -8.85
N SER A 13 -7.58 20.35 -9.14
CA SER A 13 -8.44 21.26 -9.90
C SER A 13 -8.50 20.91 -11.40
N PHE A 14 -7.46 20.30 -11.97
CA PHE A 14 -7.49 19.80 -13.35
C PHE A 14 -8.36 18.54 -13.52
N SER A 15 -8.50 17.70 -12.50
CA SER A 15 -9.35 16.50 -12.57
C SER A 15 -10.85 16.83 -12.54
N LEU A 16 -11.26 18.00 -12.08
CA LEU A 16 -12.66 18.43 -12.08
C LEU A 16 -13.15 18.97 -13.45
N ILE A 17 -12.24 19.27 -14.39
CA ILE A 17 -12.59 19.84 -15.71
C ILE A 17 -12.77 18.74 -16.77
N TYR A 18 -12.33 17.52 -16.55
CA TYR A 18 -12.44 16.41 -17.51
C TYR A 18 -13.72 15.56 -17.35
N GLY A 19 -14.79 16.12 -16.81
CA GLY A 19 -15.99 15.40 -16.41
C GLY A 19 -17.02 15.06 -17.51
N GLN A 20 -16.77 15.35 -18.79
CA GLN A 20 -17.72 15.02 -19.85
C GLN A 20 -17.00 14.50 -21.08
N ASN A 21 -17.23 13.24 -21.44
CA ASN A 21 -16.80 12.70 -22.72
C ASN A 21 -17.64 13.32 -23.84
N PRO A 22 -17.08 14.18 -24.72
CA PRO A 22 -17.84 14.80 -25.78
C PRO A 22 -18.33 13.72 -26.77
N VAL A 23 -19.58 13.86 -27.17
CA VAL A 23 -20.14 13.05 -28.28
C VAL A 23 -19.70 13.68 -29.58
N PHE A 24 -19.10 12.87 -30.43
CA PHE A 24 -18.69 13.29 -31.77
C PHE A 24 -19.67 12.71 -32.79
N VAL A 25 -20.01 13.52 -33.81
CA VAL A 25 -20.81 13.10 -34.93
C VAL A 25 -19.94 13.03 -36.18
N GLY A 26 -20.03 11.96 -36.94
CA GLY A 26 -19.23 11.79 -38.15
C GLY A 26 -19.67 10.61 -39.00
N LYS A 27 -18.97 10.39 -40.12
CA LYS A 27 -19.13 9.20 -40.93
C LYS A 27 -18.09 8.17 -40.59
N ASN A 28 -18.52 6.98 -40.19
CA ASN A 28 -17.66 5.84 -39.89
C ASN A 28 -18.06 4.64 -40.77
N LEU A 29 -17.11 3.72 -41.00
CA LEU A 29 -17.36 2.53 -41.82
C LEU A 29 -18.19 1.50 -41.02
N HIS A 30 -19.32 1.14 -41.58
CA HIS A 30 -20.20 0.06 -41.14
C HIS A 30 -20.42 -0.87 -42.31
N GLN A 31 -19.99 -2.13 -42.20
CA GLN A 31 -20.08 -3.11 -43.29
C GLN A 31 -19.57 -2.58 -44.64
N ASN A 32 -18.42 -1.92 -44.63
CA ASN A 32 -17.77 -1.29 -45.80
C ASN A 32 -18.49 -0.05 -46.40
N GLU A 33 -19.54 0.44 -45.79
CA GLU A 33 -20.22 1.67 -46.19
C GLU A 33 -20.00 2.77 -45.17
N ALA A 34 -19.76 4.01 -45.60
CA ALA A 34 -19.64 5.18 -44.75
C ALA A 34 -21.03 5.64 -44.29
N LYS A 35 -21.38 5.42 -43.04
CA LYS A 35 -22.67 5.80 -42.43
C LYS A 35 -22.51 6.87 -41.37
N VAL A 36 -23.52 7.70 -41.20
CA VAL A 36 -23.60 8.66 -40.08
C VAL A 36 -23.59 7.89 -38.77
N SER A 37 -22.78 8.34 -37.85
CA SER A 37 -22.59 7.66 -36.56
C SER A 37 -22.22 8.66 -35.47
N PHE A 38 -22.44 8.26 -34.22
CA PHE A 38 -22.12 9.00 -33.04
C PHE A 38 -21.06 8.22 -32.27
N TYR A 39 -20.03 8.88 -31.75
CA TYR A 39 -18.97 8.16 -31.07
C TYR A 39 -18.39 8.89 -29.86
N LEU A 40 -17.84 8.10 -28.95
CA LEU A 40 -17.08 8.53 -27.79
C LEU A 40 -15.63 8.06 -27.92
N LEU A 41 -14.74 8.77 -27.27
CA LEU A 41 -13.35 8.34 -27.03
C LEU A 41 -13.17 8.14 -25.53
N LEU A 42 -12.99 6.91 -25.11
CA LEU A 42 -12.95 6.51 -23.70
C LEU A 42 -11.55 5.99 -23.32
N ASN A 43 -11.07 6.36 -22.15
CA ASN A 43 -9.85 5.82 -21.57
C ASN A 43 -10.19 4.63 -20.67
N GLN A 44 -10.61 3.54 -21.27
CA GLN A 44 -11.08 2.32 -20.61
C GLN A 44 -10.68 1.13 -21.46
N ASP A 45 -10.45 -0.04 -20.85
CA ASP A 45 -10.20 -1.25 -21.62
C ASP A 45 -11.51 -1.81 -22.20
N GLU A 46 -11.37 -2.69 -23.20
CA GLU A 46 -12.51 -3.23 -23.95
C GLU A 46 -13.42 -4.09 -23.09
N ASN A 47 -12.86 -4.89 -22.16
CA ASN A 47 -13.65 -5.79 -21.32
C ASN A 47 -14.50 -5.02 -20.32
N ASP A 48 -13.93 -4.01 -19.69
CA ASP A 48 -14.64 -3.14 -18.76
C ASP A 48 -15.75 -2.36 -19.48
N LEU A 49 -15.44 -1.84 -20.67
CA LEU A 49 -16.42 -1.16 -21.48
C LEU A 49 -17.57 -2.07 -21.91
N LEU A 50 -17.30 -3.32 -22.32
CA LEU A 50 -18.33 -4.29 -22.68
C LEU A 50 -19.20 -4.65 -21.47
N SER A 51 -18.62 -4.72 -20.28
CA SER A 51 -19.38 -4.90 -19.04
C SER A 51 -20.31 -3.70 -18.80
N ASP A 52 -19.78 -2.50 -18.88
CA ASP A 52 -20.56 -1.27 -18.72
C ASP A 52 -21.68 -1.16 -19.78
N LEU A 53 -21.38 -1.52 -21.01
CA LEU A 53 -22.37 -1.51 -22.09
C LEU A 53 -23.50 -2.50 -21.83
N LYS A 54 -23.20 -3.72 -21.39
CA LYS A 54 -24.19 -4.73 -21.02
C LYS A 54 -25.08 -4.24 -19.89
N ASP A 55 -24.48 -3.64 -18.85
CA ASP A 55 -25.22 -3.13 -17.71
C ASP A 55 -26.09 -1.93 -18.06
N TYR A 56 -25.59 -1.00 -18.89
CA TYR A 56 -26.34 0.16 -19.36
C TYR A 56 -27.58 -0.21 -20.16
N VAL A 57 -27.47 -1.21 -21.06
CA VAL A 57 -28.56 -1.60 -21.94
C VAL A 57 -29.44 -2.72 -21.39
N LYS A 58 -29.14 -3.29 -20.25
CA LYS A 58 -29.79 -4.48 -19.67
C LYS A 58 -31.31 -4.40 -19.58
N SER A 59 -31.85 -3.22 -19.29
CA SER A 59 -33.29 -2.98 -19.17
C SER A 59 -33.96 -2.66 -20.51
N SER A 60 -33.21 -2.49 -21.60
CA SER A 60 -33.70 -1.81 -22.80
C SER A 60 -33.50 -2.62 -24.08
N GLY A 61 -32.90 -3.80 -23.98
CA GLY A 61 -32.67 -4.68 -25.11
C GLY A 61 -31.67 -5.79 -24.83
N LYS A 62 -31.41 -6.61 -25.84
CA LYS A 62 -30.42 -7.69 -25.79
C LYS A 62 -29.19 -7.32 -26.60
N LEU A 63 -28.04 -7.23 -25.96
CA LEU A 63 -26.78 -7.05 -26.67
C LEU A 63 -26.29 -8.39 -27.22
N ILE A 64 -26.01 -8.44 -28.53
CA ILE A 64 -25.58 -9.62 -29.27
C ILE A 64 -24.28 -9.27 -30.00
N GLU A 65 -23.27 -10.11 -29.91
CA GLU A 65 -22.08 -10.00 -30.74
C GLU A 65 -22.41 -10.46 -32.17
N VAL A 66 -22.22 -9.57 -33.13
CA VAL A 66 -22.48 -9.82 -34.57
C VAL A 66 -21.22 -10.29 -35.28
N SER A 67 -20.09 -9.69 -34.94
CA SER A 67 -18.76 -10.07 -35.38
C SER A 67 -17.73 -9.50 -34.44
N LYS A 68 -16.45 -9.81 -34.67
CA LYS A 68 -15.36 -9.21 -33.87
C LYS A 68 -15.53 -7.68 -33.84
N ASP A 69 -15.49 -7.12 -32.62
CA ASP A 69 -15.58 -5.68 -32.31
C ASP A 69 -16.92 -5.02 -32.76
N LEU A 70 -17.94 -5.79 -33.18
CA LEU A 70 -19.27 -5.29 -33.60
C LEU A 70 -20.37 -5.98 -32.81
N TYR A 71 -21.13 -5.21 -32.07
CA TYR A 71 -22.21 -5.63 -31.20
C TYR A 71 -23.53 -5.00 -31.70
N ARG A 72 -24.62 -5.73 -31.55
CA ARG A 72 -25.96 -5.24 -31.85
C ARG A 72 -26.82 -5.23 -30.60
N LEU A 73 -27.43 -4.10 -30.31
CA LEU A 73 -28.54 -4.01 -29.38
C LEU A 73 -29.84 -4.15 -30.17
N ASP A 74 -30.50 -5.31 -29.98
CA ASP A 74 -31.73 -5.64 -30.66
C ASP A 74 -32.96 -5.31 -29.82
N LYS A 75 -34.09 -5.04 -30.47
CA LYS A 75 -35.38 -4.71 -29.83
C LYS A 75 -35.25 -3.55 -28.83
N VAL A 76 -34.68 -2.46 -29.30
CA VAL A 76 -34.41 -1.28 -28.49
C VAL A 76 -35.69 -0.68 -27.93
N SER A 77 -35.77 -0.53 -26.63
CA SER A 77 -36.86 0.14 -25.91
C SER A 77 -36.27 1.14 -24.89
N PHE A 78 -35.81 2.27 -25.40
CA PHE A 78 -35.33 3.37 -24.55
C PHE A 78 -36.32 4.55 -24.66
N PRO A 79 -36.85 5.03 -23.51
CA PRO A 79 -37.84 6.13 -23.52
C PRO A 79 -37.32 7.44 -24.15
N LYS A 80 -35.99 7.61 -24.18
CA LYS A 80 -35.34 8.81 -24.72
C LYS A 80 -34.90 8.72 -26.16
N LEU A 81 -35.06 7.55 -26.82
CA LEU A 81 -34.71 7.37 -28.22
C LEU A 81 -35.95 7.57 -29.13
N PRO A 82 -35.74 7.97 -30.41
CA PRO A 82 -36.84 7.99 -31.37
C PRO A 82 -37.46 6.60 -31.49
N GLU A 83 -38.80 6.51 -31.56
CA GLU A 83 -39.53 5.25 -31.75
C GLU A 83 -39.16 4.53 -33.04
N SER A 84 -38.63 5.28 -34.00
CA SER A 84 -38.10 4.78 -35.26
C SER A 84 -36.83 3.94 -35.10
N VAL A 85 -36.10 4.04 -34.01
CA VAL A 85 -34.89 3.22 -33.74
C VAL A 85 -35.33 1.80 -33.38
N LYS A 86 -34.93 0.82 -34.17
CA LYS A 86 -35.23 -0.59 -33.93
C LYS A 86 -34.06 -1.40 -33.45
N PHE A 87 -32.86 -1.04 -33.90
CA PHE A 87 -31.63 -1.61 -33.36
C PHE A 87 -30.47 -0.60 -33.42
N ILE A 88 -29.45 -0.86 -32.62
CA ILE A 88 -28.23 -0.05 -32.57
C ILE A 88 -27.06 -0.99 -32.79
N ASP A 89 -26.24 -0.73 -33.82
CA ASP A 89 -24.96 -1.40 -33.98
C ASP A 89 -23.88 -0.57 -33.30
N ILE A 90 -23.05 -1.23 -32.48
CA ILE A 90 -22.02 -0.62 -31.67
C ILE A 90 -20.70 -1.25 -32.08
N LYS A 91 -19.79 -0.43 -32.62
CA LYS A 91 -18.46 -0.88 -33.05
C LYS A 91 -17.40 -0.35 -32.10
N LEU A 92 -16.47 -1.20 -31.70
CA LEU A 92 -15.32 -0.85 -30.88
C LEU A 92 -14.07 -0.77 -31.75
N GLU A 93 -13.32 0.30 -31.65
CA GLU A 93 -12.05 0.50 -32.36
C GLU A 93 -10.98 0.97 -31.38
N ALA A 94 -9.95 0.15 -31.15
CA ALA A 94 -8.78 0.55 -30.38
C ALA A 94 -7.99 1.62 -31.13
N LYS A 95 -7.72 2.77 -30.48
CA LYS A 95 -6.99 3.89 -31.06
C LYS A 95 -5.93 4.39 -30.11
N LYS A 96 -4.73 3.84 -30.19
CA LYS A 96 -3.60 4.11 -29.28
C LYS A 96 -3.98 3.76 -27.83
N GLN A 97 -4.15 4.79 -26.97
CA GLN A 97 -4.51 4.63 -25.55
C GLN A 97 -6.01 4.82 -25.27
N LEU A 98 -6.81 5.05 -26.32
CA LEU A 98 -8.24 5.31 -26.22
C LEU A 98 -9.02 4.22 -26.96
N LEU A 99 -10.20 3.93 -26.46
CA LEU A 99 -11.17 3.08 -27.12
C LEU A 99 -12.24 3.98 -27.75
N LYS A 100 -12.40 3.88 -29.07
CA LYS A 100 -13.45 4.58 -29.82
C LYS A 100 -14.67 3.70 -29.88
N VAL A 101 -15.76 4.17 -29.28
CA VAL A 101 -17.08 3.48 -29.30
C VAL A 101 -17.99 4.18 -30.26
N ILE A 102 -18.42 3.48 -31.31
CA ILE A 102 -19.16 4.04 -32.43
C ILE A 102 -20.57 3.45 -32.45
N PHE A 103 -21.58 4.30 -32.42
CA PHE A 103 -22.98 3.93 -32.42
C PHE A 103 -23.61 4.27 -33.76
N PHE A 104 -24.29 3.28 -34.38
CA PHE A 104 -25.09 3.42 -35.57
C PHE A 104 -26.53 3.06 -35.23
N PHE A 105 -27.46 3.99 -35.44
CA PHE A 105 -28.87 3.83 -35.10
C PHE A 105 -29.67 3.50 -36.36
N PHE A 106 -30.43 2.44 -36.34
CA PHE A 106 -31.15 1.94 -37.52
C PHE A 106 -32.68 1.83 -37.30
N ASN A 107 -33.43 2.11 -38.35
CA ASN A 107 -34.87 1.81 -38.41
C ASN A 107 -35.12 0.39 -38.95
N GLU A 108 -36.40 0.00 -39.07
CA GLU A 108 -36.81 -1.30 -39.61
C GLU A 108 -36.33 -1.56 -41.03
N ARG A 109 -36.06 -0.52 -41.82
CA ARG A 109 -35.58 -0.62 -43.20
C ARG A 109 -34.07 -0.58 -43.33
N ASN A 110 -33.35 -0.75 -42.23
CA ASN A 110 -31.88 -0.63 -42.16
C ASN A 110 -31.36 0.75 -42.61
N VAL A 111 -32.18 1.79 -42.54
CA VAL A 111 -31.75 3.18 -42.78
C VAL A 111 -31.22 3.79 -41.51
N VAL A 112 -30.09 4.47 -41.61
CA VAL A 112 -29.48 5.16 -40.45
C VAL A 112 -30.33 6.36 -40.05
N ILE A 113 -30.64 6.43 -38.76
CA ILE A 113 -31.34 7.54 -38.09
C ILE A 113 -30.32 8.56 -37.59
N GLY A 114 -30.71 9.82 -37.57
CA GLY A 114 -29.87 10.93 -37.06
C GLY A 114 -29.58 11.96 -38.17
N SER A 115 -30.29 11.91 -39.29
CA SER A 115 -30.24 12.94 -40.35
C SER A 115 -31.17 14.14 -40.08
N SER A 116 -32.23 13.98 -39.28
CA SER A 116 -33.06 15.09 -38.83
C SER A 116 -32.48 15.71 -37.56
N ALA A 117 -32.62 17.02 -37.38
CA ALA A 117 -32.07 17.73 -36.19
C ALA A 117 -32.67 17.23 -34.86
N LEU A 118 -33.92 16.81 -34.85
CA LEU A 118 -34.58 16.27 -33.66
C LEU A 118 -34.05 14.88 -33.29
N ASP A 119 -34.00 13.96 -34.30
CA ASP A 119 -33.47 12.62 -34.08
C ASP A 119 -32.00 12.65 -33.68
N GLN A 120 -31.21 13.53 -34.31
CA GLN A 120 -29.81 13.72 -33.97
C GLN A 120 -29.64 14.05 -32.49
N LYS A 121 -30.39 15.01 -31.95
CA LYS A 121 -30.31 15.42 -30.54
C LYS A 121 -30.68 14.27 -29.59
N LEU A 122 -31.67 13.46 -29.91
CA LEU A 122 -32.10 12.34 -29.08
C LEU A 122 -31.05 11.23 -29.05
N VAL A 123 -30.44 10.89 -30.17
CA VAL A 123 -29.38 9.87 -30.22
C VAL A 123 -28.07 10.37 -29.62
N GLU A 124 -27.74 11.68 -29.75
CA GLU A 124 -26.62 12.30 -29.10
C GLU A 124 -26.78 12.21 -27.56
N ASN A 125 -27.96 12.50 -27.02
CA ASN A 125 -28.25 12.38 -25.60
C ASN A 125 -28.10 10.93 -25.11
N PHE A 126 -28.52 9.94 -25.86
CA PHE A 126 -28.31 8.53 -25.51
C PHE A 126 -26.83 8.19 -25.40
N VAL A 127 -26.03 8.60 -26.40
CA VAL A 127 -24.57 8.35 -26.38
C VAL A 127 -23.90 9.12 -25.28
N PHE A 128 -24.33 10.34 -25.00
CA PHE A 128 -23.85 11.14 -23.88
C PHE A 128 -24.17 10.48 -22.53
N ASP A 129 -25.41 10.04 -22.31
CA ASP A 129 -25.84 9.36 -21.08
C ASP A 129 -25.01 8.08 -20.85
N PHE A 130 -24.70 7.33 -21.91
CA PHE A 130 -23.78 6.20 -21.85
C PHE A 130 -22.37 6.63 -21.44
N GLY A 131 -21.84 7.72 -22.00
CA GLY A 131 -20.54 8.27 -21.62
C GLY A 131 -20.48 8.68 -20.15
N VAL A 132 -21.55 9.26 -19.62
CA VAL A 132 -21.65 9.57 -18.18
C VAL A 132 -21.70 8.31 -17.33
N PHE A 133 -22.45 7.30 -17.77
CA PHE A 133 -22.52 6.01 -17.07
C PHE A 133 -21.15 5.32 -16.96
N THR A 134 -20.42 5.21 -18.08
CA THR A 134 -19.07 4.61 -18.08
C THR A 134 -18.08 5.38 -17.22
N GLN A 135 -18.15 6.73 -17.25
CA GLN A 135 -17.30 7.56 -16.42
C GLN A 135 -17.58 7.34 -14.91
N LYS A 136 -18.85 7.21 -14.53
CA LYS A 136 -19.24 6.88 -13.15
C LYS A 136 -18.72 5.49 -12.76
N SER A 137 -18.89 4.49 -13.63
CA SER A 137 -18.41 3.12 -13.42
C SER A 137 -16.89 3.09 -13.21
N LEU A 138 -16.12 3.73 -14.08
CA LEU A 138 -14.67 3.83 -13.97
C LEU A 138 -14.25 4.51 -12.64
N THR A 139 -14.91 5.59 -12.26
CA THR A 139 -14.63 6.29 -11.00
C THR A 139 -14.87 5.38 -9.79
N LEU A 140 -15.94 4.59 -9.81
CA LEU A 140 -16.25 3.61 -8.76
C LEU A 140 -15.20 2.50 -8.69
N GLN A 141 -14.77 1.97 -9.84
CA GLN A 141 -13.71 0.96 -9.90
C GLN A 141 -12.39 1.48 -9.32
N LEU A 142 -11.94 2.67 -9.76
CA LEU A 142 -10.71 3.30 -9.27
C LEU A 142 -10.78 3.56 -7.75
N SER A 143 -11.89 4.11 -7.28
CA SER A 143 -12.07 4.35 -5.83
C SER A 143 -12.07 3.05 -5.01
N THR A 144 -12.58 1.95 -5.57
CA THR A 144 -12.55 0.63 -4.93
C THR A 144 -11.13 0.07 -4.87
N ILE A 145 -10.35 0.23 -5.94
CA ILE A 145 -8.93 -0.16 -6.00
C ILE A 145 -8.12 0.63 -4.97
N ASP A 146 -8.34 1.94 -4.90
CA ASP A 146 -7.66 2.82 -3.93
C ASP A 146 -7.95 2.41 -2.49
N LEU A 147 -9.21 2.12 -2.15
CA LEU A 147 -9.58 1.61 -0.83
C LEU A 147 -8.88 0.29 -0.50
N LYS A 148 -8.80 -0.62 -1.45
CA LYS A 148 -8.09 -1.89 -1.27
C LYS A 148 -6.60 -1.65 -1.02
N ASN A 149 -5.97 -0.77 -1.79
CA ASN A 149 -4.55 -0.43 -1.64
C ASN A 149 -4.26 0.21 -0.28
N ILE A 150 -5.08 1.17 0.16
CA ILE A 150 -4.95 1.78 1.50
C ILE A 150 -5.14 0.73 2.59
N SER A 151 -6.09 -0.20 2.45
CA SER A 151 -6.31 -1.30 3.40
C SER A 151 -5.10 -2.21 3.53
N LEU A 152 -4.42 -2.55 2.44
CA LEU A 152 -3.18 -3.31 2.44
C LEU A 152 -2.07 -2.55 3.17
N GLN A 153 -1.88 -1.26 2.88
CA GLN A 153 -0.90 -0.42 3.56
C GLN A 153 -1.15 -0.32 5.07
N ILE A 154 -2.42 -0.26 5.50
CA ILE A 154 -2.81 -0.30 6.92
C ILE A 154 -2.38 -1.64 7.56
N SER A 155 -2.59 -2.75 6.86
CA SER A 155 -2.17 -4.07 7.32
C SER A 155 -0.65 -4.14 7.51
N ASP A 156 0.10 -3.67 6.51
CA ASP A 156 1.57 -3.65 6.55
C ASP A 156 2.11 -2.76 7.68
N ALA A 157 1.51 -1.58 7.86
CA ALA A 157 1.87 -0.68 8.96
C ALA A 157 1.61 -1.32 10.35
N LYS A 158 0.51 -2.06 10.52
CA LYS A 158 0.23 -2.81 11.76
C LYS A 158 1.24 -3.92 12.00
N GLN A 159 1.62 -4.65 10.95
CA GLN A 159 2.65 -5.70 11.06
C GLN A 159 4.02 -5.11 11.45
N LEU A 160 4.39 -3.97 10.86
CA LEU A 160 5.62 -3.26 11.19
C LEU A 160 5.62 -2.82 12.67
N ILE A 161 4.53 -2.21 13.16
CA ILE A 161 4.38 -1.82 14.57
C ILE A 161 4.57 -3.02 15.48
N ASN A 162 3.89 -4.13 15.22
CA ASN A 162 4.01 -5.36 16.03
C ASN A 162 5.45 -5.90 16.04
N LYS A 163 6.16 -5.82 14.91
CA LYS A 163 7.57 -6.23 14.81
C LYS A 163 8.46 -5.36 15.68
N ILE A 164 8.29 -4.03 15.60
CA ILE A 164 9.10 -3.08 16.40
C ILE A 164 8.81 -3.25 17.88
N GLU A 165 7.55 -3.42 18.29
CA GLU A 165 7.17 -3.65 19.69
C GLU A 165 7.82 -4.92 20.27
N LYS A 166 7.87 -6.01 19.49
CA LYS A 166 8.61 -7.23 19.88
C LYS A 166 10.12 -7.01 19.99
N GLN A 167 10.68 -6.20 19.09
CA GLN A 167 12.10 -5.86 19.14
C GLN A 167 12.43 -5.03 20.39
N LEU A 168 11.58 -4.07 20.76
CA LEU A 168 11.70 -3.28 21.99
C LEU A 168 11.63 -4.18 23.24
N GLU A 169 10.67 -5.09 23.30
CA GLU A 169 10.56 -6.04 24.42
C GLU A 169 11.80 -6.93 24.56
N ASN A 170 12.31 -7.46 23.44
CA ASN A 170 13.52 -8.29 23.46
C ASN A 170 14.75 -7.47 23.87
N ASN A 171 14.86 -6.24 23.39
CA ASN A 171 15.94 -5.34 23.74
C ASN A 171 15.94 -5.04 25.25
N LEU A 172 14.78 -4.74 25.84
CA LEU A 172 14.64 -4.53 27.29
C LEU A 172 15.07 -5.76 28.10
N LYS A 173 14.66 -6.97 27.68
CA LYS A 173 15.07 -8.23 28.33
C LYS A 173 16.59 -8.43 28.28
N GLU A 174 17.23 -8.03 27.17
CA GLU A 174 18.69 -8.10 27.05
C GLU A 174 19.38 -7.05 27.93
N GLN A 175 18.86 -5.82 28.00
CA GLN A 175 19.37 -4.78 28.91
C GLN A 175 19.29 -5.24 30.36
N GLU A 176 18.17 -5.81 30.79
CA GLU A 176 17.99 -6.34 32.16
C GLU A 176 19.02 -7.44 32.50
N LYS A 177 19.26 -8.37 31.56
CA LYS A 177 20.28 -9.42 31.73
C LYS A 177 21.68 -8.84 31.87
N LEU A 178 22.00 -7.83 31.06
CA LEU A 178 23.29 -7.16 31.13
C LEU A 178 23.44 -6.36 32.42
N GLY A 179 22.39 -5.67 32.87
CA GLY A 179 22.35 -4.97 34.15
C GLY A 179 22.60 -5.91 35.33
N LYS A 180 21.87 -7.02 35.44
CA LYS A 180 22.10 -8.03 36.50
C LYS A 180 23.52 -8.58 36.50
N LYS A 181 24.14 -8.74 35.32
CA LYS A 181 25.54 -9.17 35.23
C LYS A 181 26.53 -8.11 35.76
N LEU A 182 26.25 -6.84 35.47
CA LEU A 182 27.05 -5.72 35.95
C LEU A 182 26.90 -5.55 37.45
N ASP A 183 25.67 -5.67 37.97
CA ASP A 183 25.39 -5.56 39.42
C ASP A 183 26.09 -6.66 40.23
N ALA A 184 26.21 -7.87 39.70
CA ALA A 184 26.91 -8.98 40.36
C ALA A 184 28.44 -8.90 40.26
N SER A 185 28.99 -8.10 39.35
CA SER A 185 30.43 -8.03 39.11
C SER A 185 31.23 -7.50 40.29
N PRO A 186 30.80 -6.45 41.07
CA PRO A 186 31.51 -5.96 42.25
C PRO A 186 31.62 -7.00 43.35
N GLU A 187 30.55 -7.75 43.64
CA GLU A 187 30.54 -8.79 44.66
C GLU A 187 31.52 -9.92 44.33
N LEU A 188 31.50 -10.34 43.06
CA LEU A 188 32.42 -11.36 42.54
C LEU A 188 33.86 -10.88 42.63
N LEU A 189 34.13 -9.62 42.30
CA LEU A 189 35.45 -9.02 42.36
C LEU A 189 35.96 -8.97 43.80
N THR A 190 35.12 -8.48 44.74
CA THR A 190 35.46 -8.41 46.17
C THR A 190 35.79 -9.79 46.75
N LYS A 191 34.97 -10.81 46.40
CA LYS A 191 35.20 -12.19 46.83
C LYS A 191 36.57 -12.71 46.36
N VAL A 192 36.88 -12.55 45.07
CA VAL A 192 38.13 -13.06 44.47
C VAL A 192 39.34 -12.29 45.00
N LEU A 193 39.18 -10.98 45.30
CA LEU A 193 40.22 -10.20 45.93
C LEU A 193 40.51 -10.69 47.36
N SER A 194 39.47 -10.92 48.17
CA SER A 194 39.64 -11.46 49.54
C SER A 194 40.31 -12.85 49.49
N GLU A 195 39.88 -13.75 48.60
CA GLU A 195 40.52 -15.05 48.44
C GLU A 195 42.00 -14.93 48.01
N LYS A 196 42.34 -13.91 47.22
CA LYS A 196 43.74 -13.64 46.86
C LYS A 196 44.54 -13.10 48.04
N GLU A 197 43.95 -12.19 48.83
CA GLU A 197 44.58 -11.65 50.05
C GLU A 197 44.90 -12.76 51.03
N ASP A 198 43.97 -13.69 51.27
CA ASP A 198 44.19 -14.88 52.12
C ASP A 198 45.38 -15.76 51.65
N ILE A 199 45.53 -15.90 50.33
CA ILE A 199 46.67 -16.66 49.76
C ILE A 199 47.98 -15.91 49.96
N VAL A 200 47.96 -14.60 49.75
CA VAL A 200 49.11 -13.74 49.88
C VAL A 200 49.57 -13.67 51.39
N GLU A 201 48.58 -13.56 52.31
CA GLU A 201 48.83 -13.59 53.74
C GLU A 201 49.52 -14.90 54.19
N LYS A 202 49.07 -16.03 53.68
CA LYS A 202 49.73 -17.33 53.91
C LYS A 202 51.18 -17.34 53.42
N LEU A 203 51.43 -16.79 52.22
CA LEU A 203 52.76 -16.68 51.64
C LEU A 203 53.73 -15.83 52.50
N TYR A 204 53.24 -14.77 53.19
CA TYR A 204 54.05 -13.84 53.98
C TYR A 204 54.15 -14.24 55.44
N ASN A 205 53.14 -14.83 56.07
CA ASN A 205 53.15 -15.17 57.51
C ASN A 205 53.86 -16.47 57.78
N ASP A 206 54.02 -17.39 56.83
CA ASP A 206 54.78 -18.62 56.98
C ASP A 206 56.28 -18.48 56.73
N ASN A 207 56.77 -17.24 56.51
CA ASN A 207 58.24 -16.95 56.42
C ASN A 207 59.01 -17.15 57.69
N SER A 208 58.39 -17.72 58.75
CA SER A 208 59.12 -18.00 60.08
C SER A 208 59.50 -19.43 60.30
N SER A 209 59.17 -20.38 59.44
CA SER A 209 59.64 -21.77 59.51
C SER A 209 59.38 -22.55 58.26
N GLU A 210 60.47 -22.91 57.56
CA GLU A 210 60.60 -23.99 56.57
C GLU A 210 59.31 -24.33 55.74
N ILE A 211 58.84 -23.43 54.87
CA ILE A 211 57.90 -23.82 53.82
C ILE A 211 58.65 -24.70 52.84
N ASP A 212 58.13 -25.91 52.61
CA ASP A 212 58.64 -26.75 51.56
C ASP A 212 58.46 -25.98 50.21
N SER A 213 59.53 -25.89 49.43
CA SER A 213 59.59 -25.18 48.17
C SER A 213 58.45 -25.60 47.19
N LYS A 214 57.82 -26.70 47.46
CA LYS A 214 56.66 -27.20 46.70
C LYS A 214 55.37 -26.51 47.08
N GLU A 215 55.15 -26.25 48.34
CA GLU A 215 53.95 -25.54 48.88
C GLU A 215 53.98 -24.06 48.50
N GLU A 216 55.13 -23.39 48.55
CA GLU A 216 55.32 -22.04 48.06
C GLU A 216 54.99 -21.90 46.61
N ASN A 217 55.45 -22.84 45.76
CA ASN A 217 55.13 -22.86 44.35
C ASN A 217 53.62 -23.07 44.08
N GLU A 218 52.90 -23.85 44.87
CA GLU A 218 51.47 -24.05 44.79
C GLU A 218 50.69 -22.77 45.16
N LEU A 219 51.10 -22.04 46.21
CA LEU A 219 50.50 -20.77 46.59
C LEU A 219 50.73 -19.66 45.56
N ILE A 220 51.92 -19.60 44.95
CA ILE A 220 52.22 -18.66 43.84
C ILE A 220 51.32 -18.96 42.63
N LYS A 221 51.16 -20.25 42.25
CA LYS A 221 50.27 -20.64 41.18
C LYS A 221 48.79 -20.26 41.49
N ALA A 222 48.36 -20.50 42.73
CA ALA A 222 47.02 -20.14 43.18
C ALA A 222 46.77 -18.62 43.12
N SER A 223 47.70 -17.80 43.58
CA SER A 223 47.65 -16.34 43.49
C SER A 223 47.59 -15.85 42.05
N THR A 224 48.45 -16.41 41.16
CA THR A 224 48.43 -16.09 39.70
C THR A 224 47.11 -16.49 39.06
N LYS A 225 46.49 -17.58 39.51
CA LYS A 225 45.16 -17.99 39.02
C LYS A 225 44.09 -16.97 39.42
N LYS A 226 44.12 -16.46 40.65
CA LYS A 226 43.20 -15.42 41.13
C LYS A 226 43.37 -14.09 40.39
N GLU A 227 44.59 -13.68 40.07
CA GLU A 227 44.85 -12.53 39.19
C GLU A 227 44.20 -12.65 37.82
N LYS A 228 44.35 -13.80 37.19
CA LYS A 228 43.69 -14.07 35.89
C LYS A 228 42.17 -14.03 36.00
N GLU A 229 41.62 -14.49 37.14
CA GLU A 229 40.18 -14.45 37.42
C GLU A 229 39.67 -13.01 37.58
N ILE A 230 40.40 -12.15 38.33
CA ILE A 230 40.13 -10.72 38.49
C ILE A 230 40.10 -10.04 37.11
N VAL A 231 41.14 -10.21 36.28
CA VAL A 231 41.25 -9.63 34.95
C VAL A 231 40.09 -10.09 34.06
N LYS A 232 39.68 -11.37 34.18
CA LYS A 232 38.54 -11.90 33.45
C LYS A 232 37.22 -11.25 33.86
N ILE A 233 36.97 -11.08 35.17
CA ILE A 233 35.76 -10.41 35.69
C ILE A 233 35.68 -8.98 35.16
N GLN A 234 36.77 -8.21 35.23
CA GLN A 234 36.85 -6.85 34.74
C GLN A 234 36.55 -6.78 33.24
N LYS A 235 37.22 -7.61 32.42
CA LYS A 235 37.01 -7.67 30.98
C LYS A 235 35.57 -8.06 30.59
N ASP A 236 34.96 -8.96 31.35
CA ASP A 236 33.57 -9.36 31.13
C ASP A 236 32.58 -8.29 31.53
N SER A 237 32.90 -7.49 32.59
CA SER A 237 32.15 -6.33 33.00
C SER A 237 32.22 -5.22 31.93
N ASP A 238 33.42 -4.88 31.45
CA ASP A 238 33.59 -3.87 30.38
C ASP A 238 32.84 -4.23 29.10
N LYS A 239 32.87 -5.52 28.72
CA LYS A 239 32.10 -6.02 27.59
C LYS A 239 30.60 -5.90 27.82
N ALA A 240 30.12 -6.21 29.03
CA ALA A 240 28.72 -6.10 29.38
C ALA A 240 28.26 -4.63 29.32
N LEU A 241 29.05 -3.69 29.85
CA LEU A 241 28.78 -2.26 29.79
C LEU A 241 28.68 -1.76 28.34
N SER A 242 29.69 -2.06 27.53
CA SER A 242 29.69 -1.65 26.11
C SER A 242 28.48 -2.21 25.32
N ARG A 243 28.04 -3.43 25.68
CA ARG A 243 26.84 -4.02 25.07
C ARG A 243 25.56 -3.34 25.56
N LEU A 244 25.51 -2.98 26.84
CA LEU A 244 24.38 -2.27 27.42
C LEU A 244 24.18 -0.91 26.75
N GLU A 245 25.25 -0.12 26.61
CA GLU A 245 25.22 1.18 25.92
C GLU A 245 24.72 1.06 24.45
N LYS A 246 25.15 0.00 23.77
CA LYS A 246 24.64 -0.27 22.40
C LYS A 246 23.14 -0.57 22.39
N LYS A 247 22.68 -1.38 23.37
CA LYS A 247 21.26 -1.75 23.47
C LYS A 247 20.38 -0.57 23.84
N GLU A 248 20.85 0.34 24.66
CA GLU A 248 20.17 1.58 24.99
C GLU A 248 20.01 2.48 23.76
N LYS A 249 21.07 2.65 22.96
CA LYS A 249 21.00 3.40 21.70
C LYS A 249 20.02 2.75 20.69
N GLU A 250 20.09 1.43 20.54
CA GLU A 250 19.17 0.67 19.68
C GLU A 250 17.71 0.84 20.15
N PHE A 251 17.48 0.83 21.46
CA PHE A 251 16.16 1.04 22.05
C PHE A 251 15.57 2.42 21.70
N GLU A 252 16.37 3.48 21.82
CA GLU A 252 15.90 4.84 21.46
C GLU A 252 15.59 4.96 19.95
N LEU A 253 16.37 4.34 19.08
CA LEU A 253 16.08 4.29 17.65
C LEU A 253 14.76 3.55 17.36
N LEU A 254 14.55 2.40 17.99
CA LEU A 254 13.30 1.64 17.85
C LEU A 254 12.07 2.43 18.35
N LYS A 255 12.22 3.24 19.41
CA LYS A 255 11.14 4.13 19.86
C LYS A 255 10.78 5.19 18.82
N ILE A 256 11.78 5.78 18.16
CA ILE A 256 11.56 6.74 17.07
C ILE A 256 10.86 6.09 15.89
N GLU A 257 11.31 4.89 15.50
CA GLU A 257 10.66 4.12 14.44
C GLU A 257 9.22 3.77 14.78
N LEU A 258 8.95 3.33 16.01
CA LEU A 258 7.59 3.03 16.48
C LEU A 258 6.68 4.26 16.42
N PHE A 259 7.18 5.42 16.85
CA PHE A 259 6.42 6.66 16.78
C PHE A 259 6.07 7.03 15.34
N SER A 260 7.05 6.91 14.43
CA SER A 260 6.84 7.16 12.98
C SER A 260 5.84 6.19 12.38
N ALA A 261 5.93 4.89 12.69
CA ALA A 261 5.02 3.87 12.20
C ALA A 261 3.58 4.09 12.71
N LYS A 262 3.41 4.46 13.97
CA LYS A 262 2.09 4.81 14.54
C LYS A 262 1.52 6.09 13.90
N GLY A 263 2.37 7.07 13.60
CA GLY A 263 1.99 8.27 12.86
C GLY A 263 1.48 7.95 11.44
N LEU A 264 2.20 7.09 10.71
CA LEU A 264 1.80 6.60 9.39
C LEU A 264 0.45 5.87 9.45
N LEU A 265 0.28 4.94 10.39
CA LEU A 265 -0.98 4.22 10.57
C LEU A 265 -2.16 5.16 10.82
N LYS A 266 -1.97 6.20 11.64
CA LYS A 266 -3.00 7.22 11.88
C LYS A 266 -3.37 7.98 10.60
N HIS A 267 -2.39 8.33 9.78
CA HIS A 267 -2.60 9.00 8.49
C HIS A 267 -3.37 8.10 7.50
N LEU A 268 -2.95 6.84 7.37
CA LEU A 268 -3.61 5.86 6.51
C LEU A 268 -5.06 5.60 6.91
N ASN A 269 -5.35 5.49 8.22
CA ASN A 269 -6.73 5.31 8.70
C ASN A 269 -7.63 6.52 8.37
N ARG A 270 -7.11 7.74 8.40
CA ARG A 270 -7.86 8.93 7.96
C ARG A 270 -8.11 8.87 6.45
N GLY A 271 -7.07 8.62 5.65
CA GLY A 271 -7.21 8.50 4.20
C GLY A 271 -8.19 7.39 3.80
N TYR A 272 -8.23 6.28 4.54
CA TYR A 272 -9.21 5.21 4.33
C TYR A 272 -10.64 5.68 4.62
N ALA A 273 -10.86 6.42 5.70
CA ALA A 273 -12.18 6.95 6.05
C ALA A 273 -12.68 7.93 4.97
N ASP A 274 -11.82 8.86 4.53
CA ASP A 274 -12.13 9.84 3.50
C ASP A 274 -12.44 9.16 2.14
N ALA A 275 -11.63 8.18 1.75
CA ALA A 275 -11.85 7.42 0.51
C ALA A 275 -13.15 6.61 0.56
N LYS A 276 -13.49 6.04 1.72
CA LYS A 276 -14.75 5.31 1.93
C LYS A 276 -15.98 6.23 1.87
N GLU A 277 -15.88 7.42 2.43
CA GLU A 277 -16.96 8.42 2.35
C GLU A 277 -17.18 8.86 0.89
N ASN A 278 -16.09 9.13 0.16
CA ASN A 278 -16.14 9.46 -1.27
C ASN A 278 -16.81 8.35 -2.09
N LEU A 279 -16.43 7.08 -1.88
CA LEU A 279 -17.05 5.95 -2.56
C LEU A 279 -18.55 5.86 -2.26
N ASN A 280 -18.96 6.04 -1.01
CA ASN A 280 -20.37 6.02 -0.61
C ASN A 280 -21.18 7.18 -1.26
N SER A 281 -20.55 8.33 -1.50
CA SER A 281 -21.21 9.44 -2.21
C SER A 281 -21.43 9.17 -3.69
N LEU A 282 -20.54 8.38 -4.32
CA LEU A 282 -20.64 7.98 -5.73
C LEU A 282 -21.70 6.88 -5.97
N THR A 283 -22.03 6.11 -4.94
CA THR A 283 -23.01 5.01 -5.01
C THR A 283 -24.45 5.45 -4.74
N LYS A 284 -24.66 6.64 -4.17
CA LYS A 284 -25.96 7.27 -4.02
C LYS A 284 -26.39 8.00 -5.29
#